data_bcbe8154ad05ff6beece245bbe8696b8
#
_entry.id   bcbe8154ad05ff6beece245bbe8696b8
#
_cell.length_a   1.000
_cell.length_b   1.000
_cell.length_c   1.000
_cell.angle_alpha   90.00
_cell.angle_beta   90.00
_cell.angle_gamma   90.00
#
_symmetry.space_group_name_H-M   'P 1'
#
loop_
_entity.id
_entity.type
_entity.pdbx_description
1 polymer ?
#
loop_
_entity_poly.entity_id
_entity_poly.type
_entity_poly.pdbx_seq_one_letter_code
_entity_poly.pdbx_strand_id
1 'polypeptide(L)'
;MIATVTANPAVDYTVTVTEPIGVNAVNRTDDELITAGGKGINVSLILQQLGIPTTVYGFLAGATGSMIAERLRRTQIPTDWINVPDQMTRINLKIRQNSGVTELNGKGVSVSQAESAQMLEKLRRYGEQDYIVLAGTIPASAPADYYAGMMEALSETGVRFAVDTTGEPLRHAIEKKPFVIKPNLPELCGLLGVGIDTWWDALPYGKQLIDMGAQNVLLSLGAEGALLFTAERRVWHLSAPHGTVKNAVGAGDAMLGGFLAACASGQPLTEALRMGVAAGSATAFSEWIAHRSQIDSLLAQLPQPTELL
;
A
#
# COMPACT_ATOMS: atom_id res chain seq x y z
N MET A 1 3.85 0.44 -17.75
CA MET A 1 2.76 1.13 -17.00
C MET A 1 2.53 0.43 -15.65
N ILE A 2 1.84 1.10 -14.70
CA ILE A 2 1.51 0.47 -13.40
C ILE A 2 0.01 0.62 -13.14
N ALA A 3 -0.70 -0.51 -13.01
CA ALA A 3 -2.08 -0.53 -12.50
C ALA A 3 -2.06 -0.66 -10.98
N THR A 4 -2.89 0.08 -10.28
CA THR A 4 -3.10 -0.14 -8.85
C THR A 4 -4.54 -0.55 -8.58
N VAL A 5 -4.72 -1.67 -7.91
CA VAL A 5 -6.03 -2.18 -7.51
C VAL A 5 -6.22 -1.92 -6.02
N THR A 6 -7.16 -1.04 -5.69
CA THR A 6 -7.68 -0.88 -4.33
C THR A 6 -9.02 -1.59 -4.28
N ALA A 7 -9.00 -2.87 -3.94
CA ALA A 7 -10.21 -3.70 -4.01
C ALA A 7 -11.29 -3.30 -2.97
N ASN A 8 -10.89 -2.63 -1.89
CA ASN A 8 -11.79 -2.19 -0.83
C ASN A 8 -11.43 -0.75 -0.35
N PRO A 9 -11.60 0.26 -1.23
CA PRO A 9 -11.32 1.65 -0.89
C PRO A 9 -12.21 2.15 0.25
N ALA A 10 -11.83 3.28 0.85
CA ALA A 10 -12.57 3.90 1.92
C ALA A 10 -12.61 5.43 1.78
N VAL A 11 -13.63 6.04 2.34
CA VAL A 11 -13.54 7.44 2.78
C VAL A 11 -12.89 7.41 4.16
N ASP A 12 -11.68 7.95 4.28
CA ASP A 12 -11.02 8.11 5.58
C ASP A 12 -11.50 9.43 6.19
N TYR A 13 -12.21 9.33 7.30
CA TYR A 13 -12.72 10.46 8.07
C TYR A 13 -11.97 10.55 9.38
N THR A 14 -11.09 11.53 9.48
CA THR A 14 -10.31 11.81 10.70
C THR A 14 -10.95 12.94 11.46
N VAL A 15 -11.22 12.73 12.73
CA VAL A 15 -11.72 13.76 13.66
C VAL A 15 -10.72 13.95 14.79
N THR A 16 -10.52 15.19 15.20
CA THR A 16 -9.75 15.53 16.40
C THR A 16 -10.72 15.87 17.52
N VAL A 17 -10.51 15.31 18.70
CA VAL A 17 -11.30 15.55 19.90
C VAL A 17 -10.35 15.77 21.07
N THR A 18 -10.27 16.99 21.57
CA THR A 18 -9.35 17.35 22.66
C THR A 18 -9.84 16.83 24.00
N GLU A 19 -11.16 16.94 24.24
CA GLU A 19 -11.80 16.45 25.45
C GLU A 19 -12.01 14.94 25.42
N PRO A 20 -11.98 14.25 26.56
CA PRO A 20 -12.31 12.82 26.62
C PRO A 20 -13.72 12.53 26.11
N ILE A 21 -13.83 11.52 25.25
CA ILE A 21 -15.13 11.09 24.71
C ILE A 21 -15.98 10.48 25.84
N GLY A 22 -17.09 11.14 26.11
CA GLY A 22 -18.08 10.67 27.09
C GLY A 22 -19.07 9.69 26.47
N VAL A 23 -19.33 8.58 27.14
CA VAL A 23 -20.42 7.65 26.78
C VAL A 23 -21.77 8.26 27.18
N ASN A 24 -22.78 8.11 26.33
CA ASN A 24 -24.11 8.72 26.51
C ASN A 24 -24.11 10.26 26.58
N ALA A 25 -23.09 10.90 26.00
CA ALA A 25 -22.94 12.36 25.92
C ALA A 25 -22.83 12.82 24.47
N VAL A 26 -23.15 14.09 24.22
CA VAL A 26 -22.85 14.74 22.95
C VAL A 26 -21.39 15.18 22.97
N ASN A 27 -20.56 14.52 22.17
CA ASN A 27 -19.17 14.93 21.95
C ASN A 27 -19.12 15.80 20.70
N ARG A 28 -18.20 16.78 20.66
CA ARG A 28 -17.98 17.64 19.49
C ARG A 28 -16.54 17.51 19.04
N THR A 29 -16.35 17.59 17.73
CA THR A 29 -15.04 17.57 17.10
C THR A 29 -14.45 18.98 17.11
N ASP A 30 -13.13 19.07 17.29
CA ASP A 30 -12.36 20.32 17.17
C ASP A 30 -11.89 20.56 15.74
N ASP A 31 -11.59 19.47 15.02
CA ASP A 31 -11.14 19.51 13.62
C ASP A 31 -11.58 18.24 12.87
N GLU A 32 -11.76 18.37 11.57
CA GLU A 32 -12.25 17.31 10.71
C GLU A 32 -11.49 17.27 9.38
N LEU A 33 -11.06 16.08 8.98
CA LEU A 33 -10.40 15.85 7.69
C LEU A 33 -11.01 14.64 7.00
N ILE A 34 -11.47 14.84 5.76
CA ILE A 34 -11.96 13.75 4.91
C ILE A 34 -10.97 13.54 3.76
N THR A 35 -10.50 12.30 3.58
CA THR A 35 -9.60 11.92 2.49
C THR A 35 -10.09 10.70 1.74
N ALA A 36 -9.65 10.53 0.48
CA ALA A 36 -9.82 9.26 -0.23
C ALA A 36 -8.77 8.30 0.29
N GLY A 37 -9.21 7.22 0.92
CA GLY A 37 -8.37 6.17 1.48
C GLY A 37 -8.26 4.97 0.56
N GLY A 38 -7.10 4.33 0.58
CA GLY A 38 -6.81 3.11 -0.14
C GLY A 38 -5.33 3.00 -0.49
N LYS A 39 -4.71 1.88 -0.12
CA LYS A 39 -3.27 1.69 -0.32
C LYS A 39 -2.87 1.86 -1.80
N GLY A 40 -3.60 1.25 -2.73
CA GLY A 40 -3.32 1.39 -4.16
C GLY A 40 -3.50 2.83 -4.68
N ILE A 41 -4.45 3.58 -4.12
CA ILE A 41 -4.62 5.02 -4.41
C ILE A 41 -3.36 5.78 -4.01
N ASN A 42 -2.85 5.56 -2.79
CA ASN A 42 -1.64 6.22 -2.28
C ASN A 42 -0.42 5.86 -3.12
N VAL A 43 -0.28 4.60 -3.54
CA VAL A 43 0.78 4.16 -4.48
C VAL A 43 0.69 4.96 -5.79
N SER A 44 -0.51 5.09 -6.38
CA SER A 44 -0.69 5.85 -7.63
C SER A 44 -0.38 7.34 -7.47
N LEU A 45 -0.71 7.94 -6.33
CA LEU A 45 -0.35 9.34 -6.05
C LEU A 45 1.17 9.54 -6.07
N ILE A 46 1.94 8.63 -5.49
CA ILE A 46 3.41 8.68 -5.54
C ILE A 46 3.93 8.43 -6.95
N LEU A 47 3.39 7.43 -7.66
CA LEU A 47 3.79 7.15 -9.05
C LEU A 47 3.59 8.39 -9.93
N GLN A 48 2.48 9.11 -9.77
CA GLN A 48 2.23 10.36 -10.46
C GLN A 48 3.29 11.44 -10.12
N GLN A 49 3.61 11.61 -8.83
CA GLN A 49 4.67 12.54 -8.42
C GLN A 49 6.01 12.20 -9.06
N LEU A 50 6.29 10.91 -9.27
CA LEU A 50 7.52 10.42 -9.89
C LEU A 50 7.46 10.37 -11.42
N GLY A 51 6.34 10.77 -12.04
CA GLY A 51 6.16 10.80 -13.49
C GLY A 51 5.93 9.43 -14.14
N ILE A 52 5.55 8.43 -13.36
CA ILE A 52 5.27 7.08 -13.85
C ILE A 52 3.78 6.95 -14.23
N PRO A 53 3.46 6.55 -15.47
CA PRO A 53 2.08 6.34 -15.88
C PRO A 53 1.39 5.29 -15.03
N THR A 54 0.25 5.65 -14.44
CA THR A 54 -0.53 4.78 -13.57
C THR A 54 -2.02 4.92 -13.83
N THR A 55 -2.79 3.87 -13.52
CA THR A 55 -4.26 3.88 -13.53
C THR A 55 -4.75 3.21 -12.26
N VAL A 56 -5.70 3.84 -11.59
CA VAL A 56 -6.33 3.31 -10.36
C VAL A 56 -7.57 2.52 -10.70
N TYR A 57 -7.67 1.31 -10.19
CA TYR A 57 -8.81 0.41 -10.24
C TYR A 57 -9.35 0.14 -8.85
N GLY A 58 -10.63 -0.16 -8.77
CA GLY A 58 -11.27 -0.58 -7.51
C GLY A 58 -12.78 -0.65 -7.66
N PHE A 59 -13.44 -0.99 -6.55
CA PHE A 59 -14.89 -1.07 -6.46
C PHE A 59 -15.41 0.12 -5.67
N LEU A 60 -16.32 0.89 -6.27
CA LEU A 60 -16.98 2.02 -5.61
C LEU A 60 -18.48 1.81 -5.54
N ALA A 61 -19.10 2.35 -4.51
CA ALA A 61 -20.54 2.26 -4.30
C ALA A 61 -21.12 3.52 -3.65
N GLY A 62 -22.27 3.95 -4.10
CA GLY A 62 -23.07 5.00 -3.50
C GLY A 62 -22.38 6.36 -3.39
N ALA A 63 -22.89 7.21 -2.53
CA ALA A 63 -22.41 8.59 -2.36
C ALA A 63 -20.95 8.66 -1.89
N THR A 64 -20.53 7.78 -0.99
CA THR A 64 -19.14 7.73 -0.49
C THR A 64 -18.17 7.29 -1.58
N GLY A 65 -18.56 6.37 -2.47
CA GLY A 65 -17.79 6.03 -3.66
C GLY A 65 -17.62 7.22 -4.61
N SER A 66 -18.71 7.98 -4.84
CA SER A 66 -18.66 9.19 -5.65
C SER A 66 -17.73 10.26 -5.08
N MET A 67 -17.65 10.38 -3.75
CA MET A 67 -16.67 11.27 -3.09
C MET A 67 -15.23 10.90 -3.41
N ILE A 68 -14.89 9.61 -3.41
CA ILE A 68 -13.55 9.14 -3.76
C ILE A 68 -13.25 9.44 -5.23
N ALA A 69 -14.18 9.08 -6.14
CA ALA A 69 -14.02 9.32 -7.57
C ALA A 69 -13.80 10.80 -7.89
N GLU A 70 -14.58 11.69 -7.28
CA GLU A 70 -14.44 13.14 -7.46
C GLU A 70 -13.10 13.68 -6.93
N ARG A 71 -12.62 13.18 -5.78
CA ARG A 71 -11.31 13.59 -5.26
C ARG A 71 -10.18 13.16 -6.18
N LEU A 72 -10.21 11.92 -6.69
CA LEU A 72 -9.17 11.46 -7.60
C LEU A 72 -9.24 12.17 -8.97
N ARG A 73 -10.42 12.52 -9.45
CA ARG A 73 -10.57 13.33 -10.67
C ARG A 73 -9.77 14.64 -10.60
N ARG A 74 -9.68 15.26 -9.42
CA ARG A 74 -8.89 16.50 -9.20
C ARG A 74 -7.38 16.26 -9.28
N THR A 75 -6.91 15.04 -9.05
CA THR A 75 -5.48 14.69 -9.17
C THR A 75 -5.06 14.42 -10.61
N GLN A 76 -6.00 14.32 -11.55
CA GLN A 76 -5.78 13.95 -12.95
C GLN A 76 -5.18 12.55 -13.15
N ILE A 77 -5.15 11.70 -12.12
CA ILE A 77 -4.77 10.29 -12.27
C ILE A 77 -5.90 9.55 -12.99
N PRO A 78 -5.62 8.81 -14.05
CA PRO A 78 -6.59 7.95 -14.69
C PRO A 78 -7.18 6.95 -13.70
N THR A 79 -8.51 6.84 -13.69
CA THR A 79 -9.24 5.90 -12.83
C THR A 79 -10.21 5.08 -13.68
N ASP A 80 -10.38 3.81 -13.33
CA ASP A 80 -11.31 2.92 -14.02
C ASP A 80 -12.05 2.05 -12.98
N TRP A 81 -13.07 2.66 -12.36
CA TRP A 81 -13.84 2.08 -11.28
C TRP A 81 -14.90 1.08 -11.77
N ILE A 82 -15.18 0.09 -10.94
CA ILE A 82 -16.36 -0.76 -11.08
C ILE A 82 -17.36 -0.31 -10.04
N ASN A 83 -18.54 0.07 -10.50
CA ASN A 83 -19.63 0.51 -9.63
C ASN A 83 -20.38 -0.72 -9.08
N VAL A 84 -20.47 -0.81 -7.75
CA VAL A 84 -21.23 -1.84 -7.06
C VAL A 84 -22.58 -1.24 -6.65
N PRO A 85 -23.72 -1.75 -7.20
CA PRO A 85 -25.03 -1.19 -6.93
C PRO A 85 -25.51 -1.45 -5.49
N ASP A 86 -26.46 -0.65 -5.04
CA ASP A 86 -27.22 -0.83 -3.80
C ASP A 86 -26.39 -0.97 -2.50
N GLN A 87 -25.16 -0.45 -2.51
CA GLN A 87 -24.23 -0.46 -1.39
C GLN A 87 -23.60 0.92 -1.20
N MET A 88 -22.71 1.02 -0.23
CA MET A 88 -21.88 2.21 0.00
C MET A 88 -20.42 1.79 0.19
N THR A 89 -19.51 2.52 -0.41
CA THR A 89 -18.09 2.44 -0.10
C THR A 89 -17.89 2.75 1.39
N ARG A 90 -17.05 1.96 2.07
CA ARG A 90 -16.85 2.08 3.51
C ARG A 90 -16.29 3.44 3.91
N ILE A 91 -16.58 3.80 5.16
CA ILE A 91 -15.95 4.92 5.85
C ILE A 91 -15.05 4.31 6.94
N ASN A 92 -13.81 4.74 7.02
CA ASN A 92 -12.94 4.50 8.16
C ASN A 92 -12.94 5.78 9.01
N LEU A 93 -13.31 5.66 10.27
CA LEU A 93 -13.28 6.76 11.22
C LEU A 93 -12.00 6.67 12.06
N LYS A 94 -11.22 7.75 12.08
CA LYS A 94 -10.03 7.90 12.91
C LYS A 94 -10.28 9.01 13.91
N ILE A 95 -10.28 8.66 15.19
CA ILE A 95 -10.50 9.60 16.30
C ILE A 95 -9.14 9.89 16.92
N ARG A 96 -8.64 11.12 16.72
CA ARG A 96 -7.40 11.61 17.33
C ARG A 96 -7.69 12.27 18.66
N GLN A 97 -7.04 11.81 19.71
CA GLN A 97 -7.10 12.37 21.06
C GLN A 97 -5.67 12.59 21.58
N ASN A 98 -5.51 13.37 22.63
CA ASN A 98 -4.21 13.53 23.29
C ASN A 98 -3.61 12.20 23.77
N SER A 99 -4.45 11.20 24.08
CA SER A 99 -4.06 9.86 24.52
C SER A 99 -3.69 8.90 23.39
N GLY A 100 -3.93 9.26 22.13
CA GLY A 100 -3.66 8.40 20.96
C GLY A 100 -4.74 8.47 19.89
N VAL A 101 -4.74 7.47 18.99
CA VAL A 101 -5.67 7.37 17.87
C VAL A 101 -6.49 6.08 18.00
N THR A 102 -7.81 6.22 17.88
CA THR A 102 -8.74 5.08 17.77
C THR A 102 -9.23 4.98 16.32
N GLU A 103 -9.15 3.79 15.74
CA GLU A 103 -9.62 3.54 14.38
C GLU A 103 -10.82 2.59 14.36
N LEU A 104 -11.88 2.99 13.65
CA LEU A 104 -13.06 2.18 13.37
C LEU A 104 -13.17 1.99 11.85
N ASN A 105 -12.80 0.82 11.38
CA ASN A 105 -12.74 0.53 9.95
C ASN A 105 -14.02 -0.19 9.47
N GLY A 106 -14.71 0.39 8.50
CA GLY A 106 -15.88 -0.21 7.86
C GLY A 106 -15.51 -1.49 7.09
N LYS A 107 -16.47 -2.41 6.95
CA LYS A 107 -16.25 -3.69 6.22
C LYS A 107 -16.03 -3.48 4.72
N GLY A 108 -16.73 -2.49 4.13
CA GLY A 108 -16.70 -2.24 2.69
C GLY A 108 -17.76 -3.01 1.92
N VAL A 109 -17.66 -2.94 0.60
CA VAL A 109 -18.62 -3.53 -0.32
C VAL A 109 -18.48 -5.06 -0.44
N SER A 110 -19.58 -5.72 -0.72
CA SER A 110 -19.62 -7.09 -1.18
C SER A 110 -19.61 -7.11 -2.71
N VAL A 111 -18.62 -7.77 -3.28
CA VAL A 111 -18.39 -7.83 -4.73
C VAL A 111 -18.86 -9.17 -5.26
N SER A 112 -19.65 -9.15 -6.33
CA SER A 112 -20.12 -10.36 -7.02
C SER A 112 -19.03 -10.95 -7.94
N GLN A 113 -19.26 -12.17 -8.40
CA GLN A 113 -18.40 -12.80 -9.42
C GLN A 113 -18.38 -11.99 -10.73
N ALA A 114 -19.50 -11.38 -11.12
CA ALA A 114 -19.56 -10.57 -12.34
C ALA A 114 -18.71 -9.31 -12.23
N GLU A 115 -18.72 -8.62 -11.10
CA GLU A 115 -17.88 -7.44 -10.84
C GLU A 115 -16.40 -7.83 -10.74
N SER A 116 -16.09 -8.97 -10.13
CA SER A 116 -14.72 -9.51 -10.10
C SER A 116 -14.23 -9.87 -11.52
N ALA A 117 -15.08 -10.46 -12.35
CA ALA A 117 -14.76 -10.77 -13.74
C ALA A 117 -14.53 -9.49 -14.58
N GLN A 118 -15.31 -8.42 -14.36
CA GLN A 118 -15.07 -7.11 -14.99
C GLN A 118 -13.71 -6.54 -14.59
N MET A 119 -13.29 -6.68 -13.34
CA MET A 119 -11.96 -6.25 -12.90
C MET A 119 -10.87 -7.00 -13.66
N LEU A 120 -10.96 -8.32 -13.75
CA LEU A 120 -9.99 -9.14 -14.48
C LEU A 120 -9.91 -8.75 -15.95
N GLU A 121 -11.05 -8.53 -16.61
CA GLU A 121 -11.10 -8.12 -18.01
C GLU A 121 -10.37 -6.79 -18.24
N LYS A 122 -10.58 -5.80 -17.36
CA LYS A 122 -9.88 -4.51 -17.43
C LYS A 122 -8.36 -4.67 -17.24
N LEU A 123 -7.93 -5.63 -16.44
CA LEU A 123 -6.50 -5.84 -16.10
C LEU A 123 -5.75 -6.70 -17.14
N ARG A 124 -6.45 -7.45 -18.02
CA ARG A 124 -5.82 -8.29 -19.08
C ARG A 124 -4.97 -7.52 -20.07
N ARG A 125 -5.12 -6.20 -20.16
CA ARG A 125 -4.32 -5.34 -21.05
C ARG A 125 -2.88 -5.11 -20.60
N TYR A 126 -2.55 -5.46 -19.34
CA TYR A 126 -1.21 -5.33 -18.78
C TYR A 126 -0.39 -6.59 -19.06
N GLY A 127 0.88 -6.43 -19.44
CA GLY A 127 1.77 -7.52 -19.87
C GLY A 127 3.13 -7.49 -19.17
N GLU A 128 4.12 -8.20 -19.73
CA GLU A 128 5.43 -8.47 -19.11
C GLU A 128 6.22 -7.25 -18.62
N GLN A 129 6.04 -6.09 -19.25
CA GLN A 129 6.73 -4.86 -18.85
C GLN A 129 5.95 -4.03 -17.85
N ASP A 130 4.74 -4.45 -17.52
CA ASP A 130 3.84 -3.73 -16.65
C ASP A 130 3.84 -4.31 -15.22
N TYR A 131 3.26 -3.54 -14.30
CA TYR A 131 3.02 -3.99 -12.93
C TYR A 131 1.54 -3.84 -12.60
N ILE A 132 1.03 -4.78 -11.80
CA ILE A 132 -0.25 -4.66 -11.11
C ILE A 132 0.01 -4.69 -9.62
N VAL A 133 -0.41 -3.62 -8.93
CA VAL A 133 -0.34 -3.52 -7.47
C VAL A 133 -1.67 -3.96 -6.89
N LEU A 134 -1.69 -5.05 -6.15
CA LEU A 134 -2.84 -5.52 -5.38
C LEU A 134 -2.67 -5.06 -3.94
N ALA A 135 -3.44 -4.04 -3.52
CA ALA A 135 -3.14 -3.35 -2.28
C ALA A 135 -4.37 -3.14 -1.38
N GLY A 136 -4.15 -3.25 -0.08
CA GLY A 136 -5.16 -3.10 0.97
C GLY A 136 -5.95 -4.37 1.24
N THR A 137 -7.04 -4.21 2.01
CA THR A 137 -7.93 -5.33 2.34
C THR A 137 -8.76 -5.75 1.13
N ILE A 138 -9.08 -7.04 1.07
CA ILE A 138 -10.00 -7.58 0.07
C ILE A 138 -11.45 -7.13 0.34
N PRO A 139 -12.37 -7.22 -0.64
CA PRO A 139 -13.79 -6.95 -0.44
C PRO A 139 -14.38 -7.82 0.68
N ALA A 140 -15.42 -7.33 1.36
CA ALA A 140 -16.00 -7.98 2.53
C ALA A 140 -16.55 -9.41 2.26
N SER A 141 -16.99 -9.68 1.02
CA SER A 141 -17.53 -10.98 0.59
C SER A 141 -16.49 -11.88 -0.06
N ALA A 142 -15.27 -11.39 -0.30
CA ALA A 142 -14.26 -12.12 -1.04
C ALA A 142 -13.61 -13.22 -0.17
N PRO A 143 -13.28 -14.38 -0.74
CA PRO A 143 -12.51 -15.41 -0.04
C PRO A 143 -11.06 -14.92 0.19
N ALA A 144 -10.37 -15.55 1.14
CA ALA A 144 -9.01 -15.14 1.51
C ALA A 144 -8.00 -15.24 0.36
N ASP A 145 -8.23 -16.09 -0.62
CA ASP A 145 -7.40 -16.26 -1.81
C ASP A 145 -7.74 -15.29 -2.96
N TYR A 146 -8.56 -14.27 -2.72
CA TYR A 146 -9.06 -13.34 -3.75
C TYR A 146 -7.93 -12.74 -4.61
N TYR A 147 -6.89 -12.22 -3.99
CA TYR A 147 -5.73 -11.67 -4.72
C TYR A 147 -4.93 -12.77 -5.44
N ALA A 148 -4.76 -13.93 -4.81
CA ALA A 148 -4.11 -15.07 -5.44
C ALA A 148 -4.88 -15.55 -6.68
N GLY A 149 -6.21 -15.58 -6.62
CA GLY A 149 -7.08 -15.88 -7.75
C GLY A 149 -6.96 -14.87 -8.90
N MET A 150 -6.81 -13.58 -8.59
CA MET A 150 -6.54 -12.55 -9.60
C MET A 150 -5.18 -12.78 -10.27
N MET A 151 -4.14 -13.08 -9.49
CA MET A 151 -2.81 -13.38 -10.02
C MET A 151 -2.81 -14.60 -10.93
N GLU A 152 -3.52 -15.66 -10.54
CA GLU A 152 -3.69 -16.87 -11.34
C GLU A 152 -4.40 -16.59 -12.67
N ALA A 153 -5.53 -15.87 -12.61
CA ALA A 153 -6.34 -15.54 -13.79
C ALA A 153 -5.62 -14.63 -14.81
N LEU A 154 -4.56 -13.94 -14.39
CA LEU A 154 -3.75 -13.05 -15.22
C LEU A 154 -2.35 -13.60 -15.49
N SER A 155 -2.03 -14.82 -15.06
CA SER A 155 -0.68 -15.41 -15.16
C SER A 155 -0.15 -15.47 -16.59
N GLU A 156 -1.02 -15.75 -17.57
CA GLU A 156 -0.65 -15.85 -18.98
C GLU A 156 -0.24 -14.50 -19.61
N THR A 157 -0.57 -13.36 -18.98
CA THR A 157 -0.20 -12.04 -19.49
C THR A 157 1.27 -11.70 -19.26
N GLY A 158 1.94 -12.42 -18.35
CA GLY A 158 3.32 -12.15 -17.94
C GLY A 158 3.47 -10.92 -17.04
N VAL A 159 2.37 -10.25 -16.67
CA VAL A 159 2.41 -9.05 -15.81
C VAL A 159 3.04 -9.35 -14.44
N ARG A 160 3.80 -8.40 -13.90
CA ARG A 160 4.44 -8.52 -12.60
C ARG A 160 3.55 -7.98 -11.49
N PHE A 161 3.35 -8.75 -10.43
CA PHE A 161 2.50 -8.37 -9.31
C PHE A 161 3.30 -7.81 -8.13
N ALA A 162 2.86 -6.67 -7.61
CA ALA A 162 3.26 -6.17 -6.31
C ALA A 162 2.09 -6.32 -5.34
N VAL A 163 2.33 -6.90 -4.17
CA VAL A 163 1.24 -7.19 -3.21
C VAL A 163 1.51 -6.51 -1.88
N ASP A 164 0.57 -5.69 -1.44
CA ASP A 164 0.59 -5.01 -0.13
C ASP A 164 -0.73 -5.23 0.61
N THR A 165 -0.89 -6.42 1.15
CA THR A 165 -2.01 -6.84 2.00
C THR A 165 -1.49 -7.61 3.21
N THR A 166 -2.38 -8.08 4.08
CA THR A 166 -1.99 -8.72 5.36
C THR A 166 -2.70 -10.06 5.57
N GLY A 167 -2.19 -10.86 6.50
CA GLY A 167 -2.82 -12.11 6.94
C GLY A 167 -2.94 -13.16 5.84
N GLU A 168 -4.04 -13.91 5.85
CA GLU A 168 -4.27 -15.00 4.89
C GLU A 168 -4.28 -14.55 3.42
N PRO A 169 -4.84 -13.38 3.03
CA PRO A 169 -4.72 -12.88 1.66
C PRO A 169 -3.27 -12.73 1.18
N LEU A 170 -2.36 -12.28 2.06
CA LEU A 170 -0.93 -12.20 1.73
C LEU A 170 -0.31 -13.59 1.62
N ARG A 171 -0.64 -14.52 2.53
CA ARG A 171 -0.13 -15.91 2.50
C ARG A 171 -0.45 -16.58 1.17
N HIS A 172 -1.70 -16.55 0.74
CA HIS A 172 -2.12 -17.12 -0.56
C HIS A 172 -1.46 -16.42 -1.75
N ALA A 173 -1.30 -15.09 -1.70
CA ALA A 173 -0.67 -14.35 -2.78
C ALA A 173 0.83 -14.69 -2.94
N ILE A 174 1.55 -14.95 -1.85
CA ILE A 174 2.99 -15.30 -1.88
C ILE A 174 3.20 -16.59 -2.70
N GLU A 175 2.32 -17.58 -2.58
CA GLU A 175 2.38 -18.84 -3.32
C GLU A 175 2.28 -18.65 -4.86
N LYS A 176 1.74 -17.52 -5.30
CA LYS A 176 1.65 -17.14 -6.73
C LYS A 176 2.88 -16.35 -7.22
N LYS A 177 3.94 -16.33 -6.45
CA LYS A 177 5.26 -15.75 -6.79
C LYS A 177 5.20 -14.29 -7.22
N PRO A 178 4.64 -13.38 -6.39
CA PRO A 178 4.63 -11.95 -6.70
C PRO A 178 6.05 -11.42 -6.90
N PHE A 179 6.19 -10.43 -7.79
CA PHE A 179 7.46 -9.74 -8.00
C PHE A 179 7.98 -9.08 -6.72
N VAL A 180 7.06 -8.46 -5.95
CA VAL A 180 7.41 -7.88 -4.65
C VAL A 180 6.22 -7.93 -3.70
N ILE A 181 6.50 -8.23 -2.43
CA ILE A 181 5.59 -8.01 -1.31
C ILE A 181 6.18 -6.95 -0.38
N LYS A 182 5.30 -6.19 0.31
CA LYS A 182 5.77 -5.15 1.22
C LYS A 182 5.13 -5.26 2.61
N PRO A 183 5.54 -6.20 3.46
CA PRO A 183 5.14 -6.21 4.86
C PRO A 183 5.88 -5.14 5.69
N ASN A 184 5.34 -4.81 6.86
CA ASN A 184 6.07 -4.21 7.97
C ASN A 184 6.36 -5.29 9.05
N LEU A 185 7.11 -4.95 10.11
CA LEU A 185 7.45 -5.91 11.17
C LEU A 185 6.21 -6.52 11.84
N PRO A 186 5.20 -5.76 12.29
CA PRO A 186 3.97 -6.33 12.83
C PRO A 186 3.22 -7.25 11.84
N GLU A 187 3.16 -6.89 10.57
CA GLU A 187 2.53 -7.73 9.53
C GLU A 187 3.30 -9.02 9.30
N LEU A 188 4.64 -8.96 9.30
CA LEU A 188 5.52 -10.14 9.23
C LEU A 188 5.30 -11.05 10.43
N CYS A 189 5.30 -10.49 11.65
CA CYS A 189 5.04 -11.23 12.89
C CYS A 189 3.68 -11.94 12.85
N GLY A 190 2.63 -11.21 12.44
CA GLY A 190 1.28 -11.76 12.34
C GLY A 190 1.15 -12.85 11.26
N LEU A 191 1.85 -12.72 10.13
CA LEU A 191 1.82 -13.70 9.03
C LEU A 191 2.50 -15.02 9.41
N LEU A 192 3.61 -14.95 10.15
CA LEU A 192 4.42 -16.12 10.49
C LEU A 192 4.19 -16.64 11.91
N GLY A 193 3.43 -15.93 12.74
CA GLY A 193 3.18 -16.31 14.13
C GLY A 193 4.42 -16.21 15.01
N VAL A 194 5.30 -15.22 14.78
CA VAL A 194 6.59 -15.05 15.47
C VAL A 194 6.67 -13.72 16.19
N GLY A 195 7.54 -13.64 17.21
CA GLY A 195 7.96 -12.38 17.84
C GLY A 195 9.30 -11.91 17.27
N ILE A 196 9.43 -10.61 17.02
CA ILE A 196 10.64 -9.98 16.49
C ILE A 196 10.92 -8.75 17.36
N ASP A 197 12.04 -8.76 18.09
CA ASP A 197 12.42 -7.66 18.98
C ASP A 197 13.24 -6.58 18.26
N THR A 198 14.11 -7.00 17.35
CA THR A 198 14.94 -6.09 16.56
C THR A 198 14.82 -6.43 15.06
N TRP A 199 15.12 -5.47 14.19
CA TRP A 199 15.08 -5.74 12.76
C TRP A 199 16.11 -6.79 12.30
N TRP A 200 17.19 -7.04 13.06
CA TRP A 200 18.14 -8.12 12.82
C TRP A 200 17.48 -9.50 12.96
N ASP A 201 16.55 -9.63 13.92
CA ASP A 201 15.81 -10.87 14.12
C ASP A 201 14.81 -11.14 12.98
N ALA A 202 14.52 -10.13 12.13
CA ALA A 202 13.68 -10.29 10.95
C ALA A 202 14.39 -10.97 9.78
N LEU A 203 15.73 -11.05 9.76
CA LEU A 203 16.51 -11.56 8.63
C LEU A 203 16.14 -13.00 8.22
N PRO A 204 16.04 -13.99 9.14
CA PRO A 204 15.61 -15.34 8.77
C PRO A 204 14.18 -15.39 8.23
N TYR A 205 13.29 -14.55 8.75
CA TYR A 205 11.89 -14.53 8.35
C TYR A 205 11.66 -13.85 6.99
N GLY A 206 12.43 -12.81 6.66
CA GLY A 206 12.44 -12.24 5.32
C GLY A 206 12.90 -13.26 4.26
N LYS A 207 13.94 -14.06 4.58
CA LYS A 207 14.39 -15.18 3.73
C LYS A 207 13.32 -16.28 3.61
N GLN A 208 12.59 -16.56 4.70
CA GLN A 208 11.48 -17.51 4.68
C GLN A 208 10.38 -17.08 3.71
N LEU A 209 10.06 -15.77 3.61
CA LEU A 209 9.07 -15.27 2.65
C LEU A 209 9.52 -15.46 1.19
N ILE A 210 10.84 -15.35 0.91
CA ILE A 210 11.41 -15.72 -0.39
C ILE A 210 11.21 -17.23 -0.64
N ASP A 211 11.53 -18.08 0.35
CA ASP A 211 11.36 -19.54 0.22
C ASP A 211 9.87 -19.95 0.03
N MET A 212 8.92 -19.16 0.57
CA MET A 212 7.49 -19.34 0.34
C MET A 212 7.04 -18.95 -1.07
N GLY A 213 7.83 -18.16 -1.81
CA GLY A 213 7.57 -17.85 -3.21
C GLY A 213 7.71 -16.39 -3.64
N ALA A 214 7.80 -15.42 -2.73
CA ALA A 214 8.01 -14.02 -3.11
C ALA A 214 9.34 -13.87 -3.86
N GLN A 215 9.35 -13.13 -4.98
CA GLN A 215 10.60 -12.86 -5.69
C GLN A 215 11.43 -11.78 -4.98
N ASN A 216 10.76 -10.80 -4.39
CA ASN A 216 11.38 -9.78 -3.56
C ASN A 216 10.51 -9.49 -2.34
N VAL A 217 11.15 -9.18 -1.20
CA VAL A 217 10.47 -8.73 0.01
C VAL A 217 11.03 -7.36 0.40
N LEU A 218 10.20 -6.34 0.33
CA LEU A 218 10.50 -4.98 0.79
C LEU A 218 9.93 -4.83 2.22
N LEU A 219 10.73 -5.16 3.23
CA LEU A 219 10.31 -5.10 4.62
C LEU A 219 10.52 -3.70 5.18
N SER A 220 9.44 -2.99 5.50
CA SER A 220 9.52 -1.65 6.09
C SER A 220 9.75 -1.72 7.60
N LEU A 221 10.68 -0.91 8.11
CA LEU A 221 11.15 -0.91 9.50
C LEU A 221 10.85 0.41 10.22
N GLY A 222 9.97 1.24 9.67
CA GLY A 222 9.68 2.57 10.22
C GLY A 222 10.91 3.47 10.24
N ALA A 223 11.29 3.96 11.42
CA ALA A 223 12.44 4.85 11.59
C ALA A 223 13.79 4.18 11.28
N GLU A 224 13.86 2.84 11.33
CA GLU A 224 15.06 2.07 10.99
C GLU A 224 15.23 1.87 9.47
N GLY A 225 14.29 2.36 8.65
CA GLY A 225 14.36 2.29 7.20
C GLY A 225 13.72 1.07 6.58
N ALA A 226 14.45 0.29 5.79
CA ALA A 226 13.91 -0.91 5.14
C ALA A 226 14.98 -1.97 4.85
N LEU A 227 14.53 -3.23 4.80
CA LEU A 227 15.28 -4.36 4.27
C LEU A 227 14.70 -4.75 2.90
N LEU A 228 15.58 -5.14 2.00
CA LEU A 228 15.20 -5.74 0.73
C LEU A 228 15.84 -7.13 0.62
N PHE A 229 15.00 -8.16 0.50
CA PHE A 229 15.39 -9.53 0.21
C PHE A 229 15.04 -9.85 -1.24
N THR A 230 15.90 -10.61 -1.93
CA THR A 230 15.67 -11.00 -3.32
C THR A 230 15.71 -12.51 -3.53
N ALA A 231 15.18 -12.95 -4.68
CA ALA A 231 15.20 -14.37 -5.08
C ALA A 231 16.62 -14.95 -5.17
N GLU A 232 17.64 -14.11 -5.44
CA GLU A 232 19.05 -14.50 -5.41
C GLU A 232 19.60 -14.62 -3.99
N ARG A 233 18.75 -14.52 -2.97
CA ARG A 233 19.08 -14.60 -1.53
C ARG A 233 20.01 -13.47 -1.05
N ARG A 234 20.07 -12.37 -1.78
CA ARG A 234 20.78 -11.17 -1.33
C ARG A 234 19.87 -10.36 -0.41
N VAL A 235 20.47 -9.70 0.56
CA VAL A 235 19.76 -8.85 1.53
C VAL A 235 20.46 -7.51 1.62
N TRP A 236 19.72 -6.43 1.46
CA TRP A 236 20.22 -5.07 1.65
C TRP A 236 19.42 -4.36 2.74
N HIS A 237 20.12 -3.53 3.50
CA HIS A 237 19.54 -2.61 4.44
C HIS A 237 19.82 -1.17 4.01
N LEU A 238 18.84 -0.31 4.20
CA LEU A 238 18.97 1.13 4.07
C LEU A 238 18.23 1.81 5.21
N SER A 239 18.97 2.58 6.03
CA SER A 239 18.40 3.37 7.11
C SER A 239 17.53 4.51 6.58
N ALA A 240 16.46 4.83 7.29
CA ALA A 240 15.67 6.02 6.98
C ALA A 240 16.47 7.30 7.25
N PRO A 241 16.25 8.37 6.48
CA PRO A 241 16.82 9.68 6.78
C PRO A 241 16.21 10.25 8.06
N HIS A 242 16.96 11.07 8.78
CA HIS A 242 16.43 11.78 9.94
C HIS A 242 15.44 12.86 9.54
N GLY A 243 14.35 13.01 10.30
CA GLY A 243 13.35 14.03 10.08
C GLY A 243 12.24 14.00 11.12
N THR A 244 11.37 15.00 11.10
CA THR A 244 10.22 15.08 12.00
C THR A 244 9.01 14.43 11.35
N VAL A 245 8.53 13.34 11.92
CA VAL A 245 7.32 12.65 11.46
C VAL A 245 6.10 13.53 11.74
N LYS A 246 5.36 13.87 10.69
CA LYS A 246 4.09 14.59 10.74
C LYS A 246 2.91 13.63 10.62
N ASN A 247 2.99 12.70 9.67
CA ASN A 247 1.93 11.73 9.42
C ASN A 247 2.51 10.44 8.82
N ALA A 248 2.50 9.35 9.59
CA ALA A 248 2.99 8.05 9.12
C ALA A 248 2.03 7.32 8.16
N VAL A 249 0.78 7.79 8.03
CA VAL A 249 -0.23 7.15 7.16
C VAL A 249 0.18 7.31 5.70
N GLY A 250 0.19 6.19 4.97
CA GLY A 250 0.58 6.17 3.56
C GLY A 250 2.09 6.12 3.30
N ALA A 251 2.94 6.22 4.33
CA ALA A 251 4.40 6.13 4.15
C ALA A 251 4.83 4.77 3.57
N GLY A 252 4.22 3.67 4.02
CA GLY A 252 4.45 2.33 3.46
C GLY A 252 4.00 2.21 2.00
N ASP A 253 2.85 2.79 1.66
CA ASP A 253 2.32 2.82 0.29
C ASP A 253 3.25 3.66 -0.61
N ALA A 254 3.73 4.79 -0.08
CA ALA A 254 4.70 5.65 -0.76
C ALA A 254 6.04 4.93 -1.00
N MET A 255 6.51 4.14 -0.03
CA MET A 255 7.69 3.30 -0.19
C MET A 255 7.51 2.31 -1.34
N LEU A 256 6.37 1.61 -1.42
CA LEU A 256 6.08 0.70 -2.53
C LEU A 256 5.99 1.46 -3.86
N GLY A 257 5.35 2.62 -3.89
CA GLY A 257 5.24 3.47 -5.08
C GLY A 257 6.61 3.91 -5.60
N GLY A 258 7.50 4.39 -4.71
CA GLY A 258 8.87 4.76 -5.06
C GLY A 258 9.70 3.58 -5.56
N PHE A 259 9.62 2.43 -4.89
CA PHE A 259 10.30 1.20 -5.30
C PHE A 259 9.88 0.78 -6.71
N LEU A 260 8.57 0.72 -6.97
CA LEU A 260 8.05 0.34 -8.28
C LEU A 260 8.34 1.38 -9.37
N ALA A 261 8.40 2.67 -9.03
CA ALA A 261 8.77 3.72 -9.97
C ALA A 261 10.20 3.51 -10.51
N ALA A 262 11.14 3.21 -9.63
CA ALA A 262 12.52 2.91 -10.02
C ALA A 262 12.60 1.60 -10.83
N CYS A 263 11.90 0.53 -10.41
CA CYS A 263 11.83 -0.73 -11.15
C CYS A 263 11.26 -0.54 -12.57
N ALA A 264 10.17 0.21 -12.70
CA ALA A 264 9.53 0.49 -14.00
C ALA A 264 10.41 1.37 -14.91
N SER A 265 11.35 2.11 -14.33
CA SER A 265 12.37 2.89 -15.04
C SER A 265 13.64 2.10 -15.36
N GLY A 266 13.65 0.78 -15.08
CA GLY A 266 14.80 -0.09 -15.36
C GLY A 266 15.99 0.07 -14.41
N GLN A 267 15.78 0.71 -13.26
CA GLN A 267 16.83 0.90 -12.26
C GLN A 267 17.09 -0.41 -11.49
N PRO A 268 18.31 -0.63 -11.00
CA PRO A 268 18.61 -1.80 -10.16
C PRO A 268 17.82 -1.77 -8.86
N LEU A 269 17.62 -2.95 -8.25
CA LEU A 269 16.81 -3.10 -7.03
C LEU A 269 17.37 -2.29 -5.84
N THR A 270 18.67 -2.04 -5.78
CA THR A 270 19.29 -1.17 -4.77
C THR A 270 18.85 0.30 -4.92
N GLU A 271 18.76 0.81 -6.15
CA GLU A 271 18.20 2.14 -6.41
C GLU A 271 16.69 2.18 -6.18
N ALA A 272 15.99 1.07 -6.47
CA ALA A 272 14.57 0.94 -6.14
C ALA A 272 14.34 1.00 -4.62
N LEU A 273 15.20 0.35 -3.81
CA LEU A 273 15.17 0.47 -2.35
C LEU A 273 15.40 1.92 -1.90
N ARG A 274 16.38 2.61 -2.48
CA ARG A 274 16.65 4.02 -2.16
C ARG A 274 15.46 4.92 -2.46
N MET A 275 14.88 4.79 -3.65
CA MET A 275 13.69 5.57 -4.05
C MET A 275 12.49 5.24 -3.15
N GLY A 276 12.31 3.98 -2.78
CA GLY A 276 11.27 3.54 -1.85
C GLY A 276 11.43 4.19 -0.47
N VAL A 277 12.63 4.12 0.13
CA VAL A 277 12.91 4.73 1.43
C VAL A 277 12.75 6.26 1.37
N ALA A 278 13.23 6.91 0.30
CA ALA A 278 13.06 8.35 0.11
C ALA A 278 11.58 8.75 0.04
N ALA A 279 10.77 8.05 -0.77
CA ALA A 279 9.34 8.34 -0.93
C ALA A 279 8.54 8.08 0.36
N GLY A 280 8.83 6.98 1.05
CA GLY A 280 8.22 6.64 2.34
C GLY A 280 8.54 7.67 3.41
N SER A 281 9.81 8.04 3.56
CA SER A 281 10.26 9.03 4.54
C SER A 281 9.73 10.44 4.22
N ALA A 282 9.77 10.86 2.96
CA ALA A 282 9.23 12.15 2.53
C ALA A 282 7.72 12.25 2.85
N THR A 283 6.98 11.15 2.65
CA THR A 283 5.55 11.10 3.00
C THR A 283 5.35 11.15 4.51
N ALA A 284 6.15 10.44 5.30
CA ALA A 284 6.08 10.51 6.77
C ALA A 284 6.37 11.91 7.32
N PHE A 285 7.22 12.69 6.66
CA PHE A 285 7.57 14.07 7.03
C PHE A 285 6.63 15.13 6.46
N SER A 286 5.60 14.72 5.72
CA SER A 286 4.59 15.58 5.11
C SER A 286 3.24 15.44 5.80
N GLU A 287 2.35 16.42 5.62
CA GLU A 287 0.95 16.35 6.10
C GLU A 287 0.14 15.29 5.33
N TRP A 288 0.51 15.07 4.07
CA TRP A 288 -0.12 14.14 3.14
C TRP A 288 0.97 13.44 2.30
N ILE A 289 0.59 12.80 1.21
CA ILE A 289 1.52 12.21 0.24
C ILE A 289 2.56 13.24 -0.22
N ALA A 290 3.82 12.86 -0.20
CA ALA A 290 4.94 13.74 -0.52
C ALA A 290 4.91 14.24 -1.98
N HIS A 291 5.37 15.46 -2.19
CA HIS A 291 5.64 16.01 -3.52
C HIS A 291 7.00 15.54 -4.04
N ARG A 292 7.16 15.55 -5.36
CA ARG A 292 8.38 15.17 -6.06
C ARG A 292 9.63 15.81 -5.46
N SER A 293 9.61 17.12 -5.22
CA SER A 293 10.76 17.85 -4.68
C SER A 293 11.22 17.37 -3.30
N GLN A 294 10.29 16.94 -2.45
CA GLN A 294 10.60 16.40 -1.13
C GLN A 294 11.25 15.02 -1.25
N ILE A 295 10.75 14.18 -2.17
CA ILE A 295 11.32 12.86 -2.46
C ILE A 295 12.74 13.01 -3.00
N ASP A 296 12.94 13.86 -4.01
CA ASP A 296 14.25 14.10 -4.64
C ASP A 296 15.27 14.64 -3.63
N SER A 297 14.85 15.55 -2.73
CA SER A 297 15.70 16.09 -1.67
C SER A 297 16.21 15.03 -0.71
N LEU A 298 15.33 14.08 -0.29
CA LEU A 298 15.74 13.00 0.59
C LEU A 298 16.57 11.94 -0.15
N LEU A 299 16.20 11.62 -1.38
CA LEU A 299 16.95 10.66 -2.22
C LEU A 299 18.40 11.07 -2.40
N ALA A 300 18.66 12.36 -2.59
CA ALA A 300 20.02 12.91 -2.74
C ALA A 300 20.87 12.78 -1.46
N GLN A 301 20.25 12.65 -0.29
CA GLN A 301 20.93 12.52 1.01
C GLN A 301 21.14 11.06 1.42
N LEU A 302 20.40 10.12 0.84
CA LEU A 302 20.50 8.71 1.21
C LEU A 302 21.79 8.08 0.68
N PRO A 303 22.51 7.31 1.52
CA PRO A 303 23.66 6.52 1.09
C PRO A 303 23.25 5.39 0.15
N GLN A 304 24.23 4.65 -0.33
CA GLN A 304 23.97 3.37 -0.98
C GLN A 304 23.53 2.33 0.06
N PRO A 305 22.62 1.42 -0.29
CA PRO A 305 22.24 0.33 0.59
C PRO A 305 23.43 -0.56 0.94
N THR A 306 23.47 -1.01 2.19
CA THR A 306 24.49 -1.94 2.66
C THR A 306 24.02 -3.37 2.44
N GLU A 307 24.84 -4.19 1.79
CA GLU A 307 24.58 -5.62 1.66
C GLU A 307 24.89 -6.35 2.97
N LEU A 308 23.95 -7.19 3.42
CA LEU A 308 24.00 -7.91 4.71
C LEU A 308 24.29 -9.41 4.53
N LEU A 309 25.05 -9.86 3.56
CA LEU A 309 25.35 -11.28 3.33
C LEU A 309 24.25 -12.06 2.57
#